data_ef940c99bea1e3f3e5c39ce318422382
#
_entry.id   ef940c99bea1e3f3e5c39ce318422382
#
_cell.length_a   1.000
_cell.length_b   1.000
_cell.length_c   1.000
_cell.angle_alpha   90.00
_cell.angle_beta   90.00
_cell.angle_gamma   90.00
#
_symmetry.space_group_name_H-M   'P 1'
#
loop_
_entity.id
_entity.type
_entity.pdbx_description
1 polymer ?
#
loop_
_entity_poly.entity_id
_entity_poly.type
_entity_poly.pdbx_seq_one_letter_code
_entity_poly.pdbx_strand_id
1 'polypeptide(L)'
;MKKAILEFWVGLFVFLGFAALGILAFRVASGGNSFGKPIATYTVYAQFDDIGSLKVQAPIKSAGVLVGRVSDIQLDPQTFQAKVSMQIEQKYAYSVDANAAILTSGLLGEQYIGLTQGGEEEKLKNGDTLSMTTSALVLENLINKFVSSFMNKDSQSAPAASSTE
;
A
#
# COMPACT_ATOMS: atom_id res chain seq x y z
N MET A 1 4.64 -40.03 46.72
CA MET A 1 4.28 -40.31 45.32
C MET A 1 3.26 -39.33 44.73
N LYS A 2 2.29 -38.79 45.51
CA LYS A 2 1.31 -37.81 44.95
C LYS A 2 1.86 -36.44 44.58
N LYS A 3 2.94 -35.97 45.22
CA LYS A 3 3.54 -34.66 44.93
C LYS A 3 4.23 -34.64 43.56
N ALA A 4 4.98 -35.67 43.23
CA ALA A 4 5.69 -35.73 41.93
C ALA A 4 4.72 -35.79 40.73
N ILE A 5 3.54 -36.37 40.90
CA ILE A 5 2.51 -36.41 39.87
C ILE A 5 1.89 -35.03 39.67
N LEU A 6 1.67 -34.26 40.74
CA LEU A 6 1.17 -32.88 40.66
C LEU A 6 2.20 -31.97 40.01
N GLU A 7 3.46 -32.08 40.36
CA GLU A 7 4.56 -31.31 39.74
C GLU A 7 4.69 -31.57 38.23
N PHE A 8 4.54 -32.85 37.84
CA PHE A 8 4.55 -33.23 36.42
C PHE A 8 3.36 -32.62 35.66
N TRP A 9 2.15 -32.65 36.22
CA TRP A 9 0.97 -32.08 35.59
C TRP A 9 1.07 -30.54 35.46
N VAL A 10 1.61 -29.87 36.46
CA VAL A 10 1.84 -28.42 36.42
C VAL A 10 2.89 -28.08 35.36
N GLY A 11 4.00 -28.83 35.30
CA GLY A 11 5.02 -28.62 34.27
C GLY A 11 4.47 -28.85 32.86
N LEU A 12 3.67 -29.91 32.67
CA LEU A 12 3.01 -30.19 31.39
C LEU A 12 2.06 -29.05 30.96
N PHE A 13 1.29 -28.53 31.92
CA PHE A 13 0.34 -27.43 31.65
C PHE A 13 1.07 -26.14 31.23
N VAL A 14 2.15 -25.79 31.94
CA VAL A 14 2.99 -24.63 31.60
C VAL A 14 3.63 -24.81 30.22
N PHE A 15 4.15 -26.00 29.91
CA PHE A 15 4.71 -26.31 28.60
C PHE A 15 3.68 -26.16 27.48
N LEU A 16 2.47 -26.70 27.68
CA LEU A 16 1.35 -26.53 26.73
C LEU A 16 0.96 -25.05 26.55
N GLY A 17 0.98 -24.26 27.63
CA GLY A 17 0.73 -22.83 27.57
C GLY A 17 1.74 -22.07 26.71
N PHE A 18 3.02 -22.35 26.90
CA PHE A 18 4.09 -21.76 26.06
C PHE A 18 4.02 -22.24 24.61
N ALA A 19 3.71 -23.51 24.38
CA ALA A 19 3.54 -24.03 23.02
C ALA A 19 2.37 -23.34 22.30
N ALA A 20 1.24 -23.15 22.99
CA ALA A 20 0.08 -22.45 22.44
C ALA A 20 0.40 -20.96 22.12
N LEU A 21 1.11 -20.27 23.01
CA LEU A 21 1.58 -18.90 22.77
C LEU A 21 2.54 -18.83 21.59
N GLY A 22 3.46 -19.79 21.46
CA GLY A 22 4.39 -19.87 20.32
C GLY A 22 3.65 -20.05 18.99
N ILE A 23 2.67 -20.94 18.95
CA ILE A 23 1.83 -21.16 17.75
C ILE A 23 1.04 -19.90 17.42
N LEU A 24 0.48 -19.21 18.42
CA LEU A 24 -0.27 -17.97 18.23
C LEU A 24 0.66 -16.85 17.69
N ALA A 25 1.84 -16.69 18.29
CA ALA A 25 2.84 -15.72 17.84
C ALA A 25 3.28 -15.98 16.40
N PHE A 26 3.52 -17.25 16.04
CA PHE A 26 3.86 -17.64 14.67
C PHE A 26 2.74 -17.35 13.69
N ARG A 27 1.48 -17.58 14.08
CA ARG A 27 0.29 -17.25 13.27
C ARG A 27 0.15 -15.75 13.02
N VAL A 28 0.39 -14.93 14.04
CA VAL A 28 0.35 -13.46 13.91
C VAL A 28 1.52 -12.95 13.07
N ALA A 29 2.73 -13.46 13.28
CA ALA A 29 3.92 -13.09 12.52
C ALA A 29 3.83 -13.47 11.03
N SER A 30 3.14 -14.56 10.70
CA SER A 30 2.90 -15.00 9.31
C SER A 30 1.86 -14.16 8.56
N GLY A 31 1.53 -12.96 9.06
CA GLY A 31 0.68 -12.00 8.36
C GLY A 31 -0.81 -12.17 8.57
N GLY A 32 -1.23 -12.81 9.66
CA GLY A 32 -2.62 -12.75 10.16
C GLY A 32 -3.70 -13.07 9.12
N ASN A 33 -3.39 -13.92 8.14
CA ASN A 33 -4.40 -14.35 7.20
C ASN A 33 -5.41 -15.25 7.90
N SER A 34 -6.45 -14.57 8.38
CA SER A 34 -7.80 -15.07 8.62
C SER A 34 -7.93 -16.37 9.43
N PHE A 35 -8.56 -16.26 10.56
CA PHE A 35 -9.45 -17.33 11.05
C PHE A 35 -10.54 -17.58 9.98
N GLY A 36 -10.18 -18.17 8.86
CA GLY A 36 -11.08 -18.41 7.75
C GLY A 36 -10.34 -19.02 6.56
N LYS A 37 -11.06 -19.65 5.67
CA LYS A 37 -10.55 -20.23 4.42
C LYS A 37 -9.57 -19.28 3.75
N PRO A 38 -8.45 -19.76 3.16
CA PRO A 38 -7.58 -18.91 2.36
C PRO A 38 -8.43 -18.24 1.28
N ILE A 39 -8.53 -16.91 1.38
CA ILE A 39 -9.22 -16.14 0.34
C ILE A 39 -8.36 -16.28 -0.91
N ALA A 40 -8.93 -16.85 -1.96
CA ALA A 40 -8.25 -16.95 -3.23
C ALA A 40 -7.95 -15.53 -3.74
N THR A 41 -6.68 -15.25 -4.02
CA THR A 41 -6.18 -13.98 -4.53
C THR A 41 -5.46 -14.18 -5.85
N TYR A 42 -5.35 -13.15 -6.65
CA TYR A 42 -4.47 -13.07 -7.79
C TYR A 42 -3.51 -11.90 -7.61
N THR A 43 -2.31 -12.03 -8.15
CA THR A 43 -1.27 -11.01 -8.03
C THR A 43 -1.21 -10.20 -9.31
N VAL A 44 -1.23 -8.88 -9.18
CA VAL A 44 -0.97 -7.93 -10.26
C VAL A 44 0.14 -6.96 -9.86
N TYR A 45 0.79 -6.41 -10.85
CA TYR A 45 1.88 -5.46 -10.66
C TYR A 45 1.45 -4.07 -11.10
N ALA A 46 2.01 -3.07 -10.45
CA ALA A 46 1.89 -1.68 -10.87
C ALA A 46 3.24 -0.99 -10.72
N GLN A 47 3.57 -0.08 -11.63
CA GLN A 47 4.80 0.71 -11.59
C GLN A 47 4.44 2.16 -11.26
N PHE A 48 5.17 2.75 -10.31
CA PHE A 48 4.97 4.13 -9.87
C PHE A 48 6.31 4.87 -9.89
N ASP A 49 6.30 6.13 -10.31
CA ASP A 49 7.49 6.98 -10.24
C ASP A 49 7.84 7.35 -8.79
N ASP A 50 6.83 7.51 -7.95
CA ASP A 50 6.99 7.82 -6.53
C ASP A 50 5.86 7.15 -5.73
N ILE A 51 6.24 6.39 -4.72
CA ILE A 51 5.30 5.70 -3.82
C ILE A 51 5.09 6.44 -2.49
N GLY A 52 5.85 7.53 -2.25
CA GLY A 52 5.79 8.29 -1.00
C GLY A 52 6.07 7.42 0.23
N SER A 53 5.10 7.33 1.13
CA SER A 53 5.18 6.52 2.36
C SER A 53 4.38 5.20 2.29
N LEU A 54 4.06 4.72 1.08
CA LEU A 54 3.37 3.44 0.90
C LEU A 54 4.24 2.29 1.45
N LYS A 55 3.61 1.37 2.16
CA LYS A 55 4.30 0.25 2.82
C LYS A 55 3.77 -1.09 2.32
N VAL A 56 4.57 -2.14 2.51
CA VAL A 56 4.11 -3.52 2.39
C VAL A 56 2.96 -3.74 3.39
N GLN A 57 1.94 -4.52 3.00
CA GLN A 57 0.67 -4.73 3.70
C GLN A 57 -0.29 -3.52 3.68
N ALA A 58 0.04 -2.43 3.00
CA ALA A 58 -0.90 -1.33 2.81
C ALA A 58 -2.20 -1.83 2.17
N PRO A 59 -3.36 -1.32 2.58
CA PRO A 59 -4.64 -1.76 2.03
C PRO A 59 -4.82 -1.29 0.59
N ILE A 60 -5.44 -2.14 -0.22
CA ILE A 60 -5.93 -1.79 -1.56
C ILE A 60 -7.44 -1.64 -1.46
N LYS A 61 -7.95 -0.48 -1.85
CA LYS A 61 -9.37 -0.15 -1.74
C LYS A 61 -9.96 0.22 -3.10
N SER A 62 -11.20 -0.18 -3.32
CA SER A 62 -12.01 0.30 -4.44
C SER A 62 -13.31 0.85 -3.91
N ALA A 63 -13.64 2.08 -4.28
CA ALA A 63 -14.80 2.80 -3.72
C ALA A 63 -14.84 2.77 -2.16
N GLY A 64 -13.67 2.80 -1.50
CA GLY A 64 -13.56 2.73 -0.03
C GLY A 64 -13.58 1.32 0.57
N VAL A 65 -13.92 0.30 -0.21
CA VAL A 65 -13.98 -1.11 0.24
C VAL A 65 -12.61 -1.77 0.09
N LEU A 66 -12.17 -2.53 1.09
CA LEU A 66 -10.94 -3.31 1.04
C LEU A 66 -11.10 -4.46 0.04
N VAL A 67 -10.26 -4.47 -0.98
CA VAL A 67 -10.26 -5.49 -2.06
C VAL A 67 -8.97 -6.29 -2.13
N GLY A 68 -7.92 -5.85 -1.42
CA GLY A 68 -6.62 -6.51 -1.43
C GLY A 68 -5.58 -5.84 -0.53
N ARG A 69 -4.34 -6.29 -0.65
CA ARG A 69 -3.19 -5.73 0.06
C ARG A 69 -1.95 -5.73 -0.81
N VAL A 70 -1.06 -4.78 -0.55
CA VAL A 70 0.30 -4.76 -1.11
C VAL A 70 1.09 -5.92 -0.52
N SER A 71 1.62 -6.80 -1.37
CA SER A 71 2.42 -7.95 -0.93
C SER A 71 3.91 -7.64 -0.90
N ASP A 72 4.40 -6.85 -1.85
CA ASP A 72 5.82 -6.53 -1.98
C ASP A 72 6.03 -5.21 -2.71
N ILE A 73 7.17 -4.56 -2.45
CA ILE A 73 7.58 -3.32 -3.10
C ILE A 73 9.07 -3.44 -3.44
N GLN A 74 9.41 -3.29 -4.71
CA GLN A 74 10.78 -3.35 -5.20
C GLN A 74 11.08 -2.16 -6.11
N LEU A 75 12.33 -1.69 -6.11
CA LEU A 75 12.79 -0.72 -7.10
C LEU A 75 13.27 -1.47 -8.34
N ASP A 76 12.76 -1.10 -9.50
CA ASP A 76 13.26 -1.60 -10.78
C ASP A 76 14.60 -0.92 -11.08
N PRO A 77 15.72 -1.67 -11.22
CA PRO A 77 17.03 -1.08 -11.43
C PRO A 77 17.25 -0.49 -12.83
N GLN A 78 16.35 -0.77 -13.78
CA GLN A 78 16.46 -0.26 -15.15
C GLN A 78 15.66 1.01 -15.34
N THR A 79 14.44 1.05 -14.81
CA THR A 79 13.52 2.18 -14.96
C THR A 79 13.58 3.14 -13.77
N PHE A 80 14.16 2.72 -12.64
CA PHE A 80 14.14 3.42 -11.35
C PHE A 80 12.72 3.75 -10.85
N GLN A 81 11.74 2.98 -11.30
CA GLN A 81 10.36 3.04 -10.82
C GLN A 81 10.12 2.01 -9.72
N ALA A 82 9.22 2.33 -8.82
CA ALA A 82 8.80 1.38 -7.79
C ALA A 82 7.81 0.38 -8.37
N LYS A 83 8.19 -0.89 -8.44
CA LYS A 83 7.32 -2.01 -8.80
C LYS A 83 6.60 -2.52 -7.56
N VAL A 84 5.30 -2.31 -7.51
CA VAL A 84 4.44 -2.73 -6.40
C VAL A 84 3.67 -3.98 -6.80
N SER A 85 3.80 -5.02 -5.98
CA SER A 85 3.06 -6.27 -6.12
C SER A 85 1.78 -6.20 -5.27
N MET A 86 0.64 -6.44 -5.88
CA MET A 86 -0.67 -6.31 -5.27
C MET A 86 -1.39 -7.66 -5.28
N GLN A 87 -1.86 -8.12 -4.12
CA GLN A 87 -2.74 -9.26 -3.99
C GLN A 87 -4.18 -8.80 -3.88
N ILE A 88 -4.98 -9.15 -4.88
CA ILE A 88 -6.39 -8.78 -4.98
C ILE A 88 -7.24 -10.04 -4.82
N GLU A 89 -8.36 -9.94 -4.09
CA GLU A 89 -9.28 -11.06 -3.91
C GLU A 89 -9.93 -11.45 -5.25
N GLN A 90 -9.96 -12.74 -5.58
CA GLN A 90 -10.47 -13.25 -6.87
C GLN A 90 -11.94 -12.90 -7.15
N LYS A 91 -12.72 -12.59 -6.11
CA LYS A 91 -14.11 -12.15 -6.31
C LYS A 91 -14.23 -10.80 -7.01
N TYR A 92 -13.13 -10.01 -7.05
CA TYR A 92 -13.07 -8.70 -7.71
C TYR A 92 -12.22 -8.82 -8.98
N ALA A 93 -12.87 -8.92 -10.12
CA ALA A 93 -12.21 -9.01 -11.42
C ALA A 93 -12.12 -7.63 -12.07
N TYR A 94 -10.96 -7.00 -11.97
CA TYR A 94 -10.69 -5.69 -12.60
C TYR A 94 -10.34 -5.86 -14.08
N SER A 95 -10.62 -4.81 -14.86
CA SER A 95 -10.23 -4.73 -16.27
C SER A 95 -8.75 -4.40 -16.43
N VAL A 96 -8.16 -4.71 -17.58
CA VAL A 96 -6.74 -4.47 -17.87
C VAL A 96 -6.39 -2.97 -17.89
N ASP A 97 -7.37 -2.11 -18.14
CA ASP A 97 -7.28 -0.64 -18.12
C ASP A 97 -7.69 -0.03 -16.76
N ALA A 98 -7.78 -0.85 -15.70
CA ALA A 98 -8.01 -0.33 -14.35
C ALA A 98 -6.87 0.61 -13.93
N ASN A 99 -7.21 1.66 -13.19
CA ASN A 99 -6.24 2.63 -12.69
C ASN A 99 -5.90 2.36 -11.22
N ALA A 100 -4.60 2.31 -10.91
CA ALA A 100 -4.09 2.24 -9.55
C ALA A 100 -3.51 3.61 -9.16
N ALA A 101 -4.07 4.24 -8.14
CA ALA A 101 -3.60 5.50 -7.60
C ALA A 101 -3.14 5.36 -6.16
N ILE A 102 -2.01 5.97 -5.80
CA ILE A 102 -1.58 6.05 -4.41
C ILE A 102 -2.25 7.25 -3.76
N LEU A 103 -3.06 6.99 -2.75
CA LEU A 103 -3.88 7.96 -2.05
C LEU A 103 -3.51 8.00 -0.57
N THR A 104 -3.72 9.15 0.08
CA THR A 104 -3.51 9.32 1.52
C THR A 104 -4.86 9.29 2.25
N SER A 105 -4.91 8.60 3.37
CA SER A 105 -6.11 8.52 4.20
C SER A 105 -6.28 9.81 5.00
N GLY A 106 -7.03 10.77 4.46
CA GLY A 106 -7.13 12.12 5.00
C GLY A 106 -5.88 12.96 4.68
N LEU A 107 -5.60 13.99 5.48
CA LEU A 107 -4.48 14.91 5.24
C LEU A 107 -3.11 14.36 5.70
N LEU A 108 -3.09 13.56 6.77
CA LEU A 108 -1.88 13.08 7.44
C LEU A 108 -1.90 11.57 7.70
N GLY A 109 -2.84 10.84 7.07
CA GLY A 109 -3.00 9.42 7.29
C GLY A 109 -2.01 8.56 6.49
N GLU A 110 -2.07 7.24 6.71
CA GLU A 110 -1.29 6.28 5.95
C GLU A 110 -1.72 6.24 4.49
N GLN A 111 -0.76 5.94 3.61
CA GLN A 111 -1.03 5.78 2.19
C GLN A 111 -1.59 4.39 1.89
N TYR A 112 -2.44 4.34 0.89
CA TYR A 112 -3.07 3.13 0.39
C TYR A 112 -3.23 3.21 -1.13
N ILE A 113 -3.47 2.08 -1.77
CA ILE A 113 -3.76 2.03 -3.21
C ILE A 113 -5.27 2.10 -3.42
N GLY A 114 -5.71 3.12 -4.17
CA GLY A 114 -7.06 3.20 -4.70
C GLY A 114 -7.12 2.54 -6.08
N LEU A 115 -7.95 1.51 -6.24
CA LEU A 115 -8.24 0.89 -7.53
C LEU A 115 -9.56 1.41 -8.08
N THR A 116 -9.52 1.84 -9.33
CA THR A 116 -10.71 2.26 -10.08
C THR A 116 -10.86 1.34 -11.29
N GLN A 117 -12.07 0.82 -11.48
CA GLN A 117 -12.41 -0.02 -12.63
C GLN A 117 -12.28 0.79 -13.92
N GLY A 118 -11.71 0.18 -14.95
CA GLY A 118 -11.68 0.74 -16.30
C GLY A 118 -12.91 0.36 -17.13
N GLY A 119 -12.86 0.64 -18.43
CA GLY A 119 -13.97 0.41 -19.37
C GLY A 119 -13.81 -0.81 -20.24
N GLU A 120 -12.65 -1.46 -20.24
CA GLU A 120 -12.41 -2.64 -21.10
C GLU A 120 -13.07 -3.91 -20.55
N GLU A 121 -13.47 -4.79 -21.45
CA GLU A 121 -14.07 -6.09 -21.09
C GLU A 121 -13.03 -7.11 -20.65
N GLU A 122 -11.79 -7.00 -21.15
CA GLU A 122 -10.71 -7.90 -20.78
C GLU A 122 -10.33 -7.72 -19.31
N LYS A 123 -10.21 -8.85 -18.60
CA LYS A 123 -9.91 -8.87 -17.16
C LYS A 123 -8.45 -9.14 -16.88
N LEU A 124 -7.93 -8.48 -15.84
CA LEU A 124 -6.60 -8.75 -15.30
C LEU A 124 -6.46 -10.20 -14.89
N LYS A 125 -5.36 -10.81 -15.31
CA LYS A 125 -4.93 -12.15 -14.96
C LYS A 125 -3.82 -12.11 -13.92
N ASN A 126 -3.57 -13.25 -13.32
CA ASN A 126 -2.45 -13.38 -12.40
C ASN A 126 -1.13 -13.15 -13.13
N GLY A 127 -0.35 -12.18 -12.65
CA GLY A 127 0.94 -11.78 -13.22
C GLY A 127 0.87 -10.58 -14.16
N ASP A 128 -0.30 -10.03 -14.45
CA ASP A 128 -0.44 -8.85 -15.30
C ASP A 128 0.07 -7.58 -14.61
N THR A 129 0.45 -6.61 -15.45
CA THR A 129 0.87 -5.29 -14.99
C THR A 129 -0.16 -4.25 -15.40
N LEU A 130 -0.57 -3.43 -14.45
CA LEU A 130 -1.45 -2.29 -14.71
C LEU A 130 -0.69 -1.22 -15.51
N SER A 131 -1.32 -0.76 -16.59
CA SER A 131 -0.76 0.28 -17.47
C SER A 131 -1.05 1.69 -16.96
N MET A 132 -2.14 1.86 -16.23
CA MET A 132 -2.55 3.17 -15.70
C MET A 132 -2.24 3.25 -14.21
N THR A 133 -1.26 4.12 -13.86
CA THR A 133 -0.87 4.37 -12.47
C THR A 133 -0.81 5.86 -12.20
N THR A 134 -1.14 6.23 -10.96
CA THR A 134 -1.00 7.61 -10.47
C THR A 134 -0.14 7.58 -9.22
N SER A 135 1.03 8.20 -9.29
CA SER A 135 2.00 8.27 -8.19
C SER A 135 1.48 9.07 -7.00
N ALA A 136 2.13 8.88 -5.85
CA ALA A 136 1.78 9.57 -4.62
C ALA A 136 1.89 11.09 -4.77
N LEU A 137 0.88 11.81 -4.27
CA LEU A 137 0.97 13.27 -4.12
C LEU A 137 1.67 13.57 -2.80
N VAL A 138 2.91 14.05 -2.89
CA VAL A 138 3.68 14.53 -1.74
C VAL A 138 3.28 15.98 -1.46
N LEU A 139 2.69 16.23 -0.30
CA LEU A 139 2.16 17.55 0.07
C LEU A 139 3.26 18.64 0.03
N GLU A 140 4.50 18.27 0.39
CA GLU A 140 5.66 19.15 0.35
C GLU A 140 5.92 19.70 -1.04
N ASN A 141 5.74 18.89 -2.08
CA ASN A 141 5.91 19.31 -3.48
C ASN A 141 4.83 20.29 -3.92
N LEU A 142 3.61 20.13 -3.42
CA LEU A 142 2.52 21.09 -3.68
C LEU A 142 2.77 22.41 -2.98
N ILE A 143 3.23 22.41 -1.72
CA ILE A 143 3.57 23.62 -0.97
C ILE A 143 4.72 24.37 -1.65
N ASN A 144 5.79 23.67 -2.02
CA ASN A 144 6.93 24.28 -2.74
C ASN A 144 6.51 24.90 -4.08
N LYS A 145 5.65 24.22 -4.82
CA LYS A 145 5.12 24.71 -6.09
C LYS A 145 4.23 25.94 -5.90
N PHE A 146 3.45 25.94 -4.82
CA PHE A 146 2.59 27.07 -4.46
C PHE A 146 3.40 28.30 -4.04
N VAL A 147 4.38 28.11 -3.13
CA VAL A 147 5.29 29.17 -2.67
C VAL A 147 6.09 29.75 -3.83
N SER A 148 6.67 28.91 -4.71
CA SER A 148 7.42 29.39 -5.87
C SER A 148 6.56 30.15 -6.88
N SER A 149 5.28 29.79 -7.01
CA SER A 149 4.34 30.52 -7.88
C SER A 149 4.01 31.92 -7.36
N PHE A 150 3.95 32.09 -6.04
CA PHE A 150 3.77 33.43 -5.44
C PHE A 150 5.03 34.28 -5.53
N MET A 151 6.20 33.72 -5.25
CA MET A 151 7.47 34.47 -5.34
C MET A 151 7.79 34.93 -6.75
N ASN A 152 7.45 34.17 -7.80
CA ASN A 152 7.64 34.58 -9.19
C ASN A 152 6.63 35.64 -9.64
N LYS A 153 5.49 35.79 -8.99
CA LYS A 153 4.48 36.80 -9.36
C LYS A 153 4.87 38.19 -8.86
N ASP A 154 5.55 38.29 -7.73
CA ASP A 154 6.05 39.57 -7.18
C ASP A 154 7.27 40.09 -7.92
N SER A 155 8.02 39.20 -8.61
CA SER A 155 9.19 39.64 -9.44
C SER A 155 8.82 40.22 -10.81
N GLN A 156 7.57 40.07 -11.26
CA GLN A 156 7.10 40.61 -12.53
C GLN A 156 6.32 41.94 -12.43
N SER A 157 6.11 42.46 -11.22
CA SER A 157 5.36 43.70 -10.99
C SER A 157 6.25 44.89 -10.58
N ALA A 158 7.55 44.88 -10.88
CA ALA A 158 8.36 46.09 -10.80
C ALA A 158 8.11 46.97 -12.04
N PRO A 159 7.50 48.16 -11.90
CA PRO A 159 7.34 49.07 -13.04
C PRO A 159 8.71 49.56 -13.48
N ALA A 160 8.98 49.41 -14.77
CA ALA A 160 10.13 50.08 -15.43
C ALA A 160 10.01 51.58 -15.20
N ALA A 161 10.83 52.13 -14.33
CA ALA A 161 10.99 53.59 -14.21
C ALA A 161 11.56 54.09 -15.52
N SER A 162 10.73 54.86 -16.19
CA SER A 162 11.12 55.66 -17.34
C SER A 162 12.22 56.63 -16.91
N SER A 163 13.40 56.54 -17.48
CA SER A 163 14.39 57.64 -17.56
C SER A 163 14.23 58.35 -18.90
N THR A 164 13.49 59.47 -18.87
CA THR A 164 13.63 60.56 -19.83
C THR A 164 14.73 61.49 -19.30
N GLU A 165 15.77 61.63 -20.02
CA GLU A 165 16.51 62.86 -20.46
C GLU A 165 17.74 62.43 -21.19
#